data_11199094be7539f9b35c41ed12228005
#
_entry.id   11199094be7539f9b35c41ed12228005
#
_cell.length_a   1.000
_cell.length_b   1.000
_cell.length_c   1.000
_cell.angle_alpha   90.00
_cell.angle_beta   90.00
_cell.angle_gamma   90.00
#
_symmetry.space_group_name_H-M   'P 1'
#
loop_
_entity.id
_entity.type
_entity.pdbx_description
1 polymer ?
#
loop_
_entity_poly.entity_id
_entity_poly.type
_entity_poly.pdbx_seq_one_letter_code
_entity_poly.pdbx_strand_id
1 'polypeptide(L)'
;ICTLLPKNTCLLREKEFELFGNGKIIVNTSIGPTFDVEAMKKWLSRENNYYICDGVGIGDTWEQLHECPNMIYTERCAGSSEQCTLRLSEKSIENVEHFLEEILKKGETR
;
A
#
# COMPACT_ATOMS: atom_id res chain seq x y z
N ILE A 1 4.32 1.57 -4.30
CA ILE A 1 2.98 2.12 -4.05
C ILE A 1 2.76 2.10 -2.54
N CYS A 2 2.37 3.19 -1.94
CA CYS A 2 2.12 3.34 -0.51
C CYS A 2 0.96 4.31 -0.26
N THR A 3 -0.22 3.95 -0.71
CA THR A 3 -1.42 4.77 -0.56
C THR A 3 -2.58 3.94 0.00
N LEU A 4 -3.45 4.59 0.76
CA LEU A 4 -4.70 4.00 1.22
C LEU A 4 -5.84 4.55 0.36
N LEU A 5 -6.48 3.68 -0.38
CA LEU A 5 -7.54 4.02 -1.31
C LEU A 5 -8.83 3.29 -0.97
N PRO A 6 -9.98 3.82 -1.35
CA PRO A 6 -11.24 3.08 -1.30
C PRO A 6 -11.14 1.75 -2.06
N LYS A 7 -11.83 0.72 -1.61
CA LYS A 7 -11.77 -0.64 -2.18
C LYS A 7 -12.00 -0.73 -3.69
N ASN A 8 -12.74 0.20 -4.26
CA ASN A 8 -13.07 0.24 -5.67
C ASN A 8 -12.12 1.13 -6.51
N THR A 9 -11.06 1.66 -5.89
CA THR A 9 -10.11 2.51 -6.61
C THR A 9 -9.05 1.65 -7.27
N CYS A 10 -8.98 1.73 -8.59
CA CYS A 10 -7.97 1.08 -9.40
C CYS A 10 -7.10 2.16 -10.06
N LEU A 11 -5.84 2.26 -9.62
CA LEU A 11 -4.89 3.25 -10.11
C LEU A 11 -4.20 2.81 -11.41
N LEU A 12 -3.85 1.52 -11.49
CA LEU A 12 -3.08 0.97 -12.59
C LEU A 12 -3.97 0.06 -13.41
N ARG A 13 -4.29 0.51 -14.60
CA ARG A 13 -5.01 -0.24 -15.62
C ARG A 13 -4.08 -0.54 -16.80
N GLU A 14 -4.58 -1.18 -17.81
CA GLU A 14 -3.79 -1.56 -19.01
C GLU A 14 -3.01 -0.37 -19.59
N LYS A 15 -3.65 0.80 -19.69
CA LYS A 15 -3.02 2.01 -20.21
C LYS A 15 -1.82 2.47 -19.39
N GLU A 16 -1.94 2.45 -18.07
CA GLU A 16 -0.85 2.84 -17.17
C GLU A 16 0.32 1.85 -17.28
N PHE A 17 0.04 0.54 -17.38
CA PHE A 17 1.08 -0.47 -17.60
C PHE A 17 1.77 -0.35 -18.96
N GLU A 18 1.05 0.03 -20.01
CA GLU A 18 1.65 0.29 -21.32
C GLU A 18 2.59 1.49 -21.29
N LEU A 19 2.18 2.58 -20.65
CA LEU A 19 3.00 3.77 -20.48
C LEU A 19 4.23 3.52 -19.59
N PHE A 20 4.07 2.68 -18.57
CA PHE A 20 5.16 2.31 -17.67
C PHE A 20 6.22 1.47 -18.39
N GLY A 21 5.82 0.65 -19.33
CA GLY A 21 6.71 -0.15 -20.18
C GLY A 21 7.26 -1.40 -19.48
N ASN A 22 8.38 -1.89 -20.00
CA ASN A 22 9.02 -3.14 -19.58
C ASN A 22 10.33 -2.90 -18.82
N GLY A 23 10.89 -3.95 -18.22
CA GLY A 23 12.13 -3.88 -17.43
C GLY A 23 11.95 -3.10 -16.15
N LYS A 24 10.79 -3.20 -15.51
CA LYS A 24 10.40 -2.39 -14.35
C LYS A 24 10.02 -3.26 -13.15
N ILE A 25 10.11 -2.64 -11.99
CA ILE A 25 9.73 -3.23 -10.71
C ILE A 25 8.62 -2.37 -10.09
N ILE A 26 7.53 -3.02 -9.71
CA ILE A 26 6.48 -2.42 -8.88
C ILE A 26 6.58 -3.01 -7.49
N VAL A 27 6.70 -2.15 -6.48
CA VAL A 27 6.68 -2.53 -5.06
C VAL A 27 5.38 -2.01 -4.45
N ASN A 28 4.60 -2.90 -3.86
CA ASN A 28 3.35 -2.54 -3.19
C ASN A 28 3.36 -2.99 -1.73
N THR A 29 3.41 -2.02 -0.83
CA THR A 29 3.28 -2.20 0.63
C THR A 29 2.06 -1.47 1.18
N SER A 30 1.11 -1.10 0.31
CA SER A 30 -0.17 -0.50 0.68
C SER A 30 -1.24 -1.56 0.90
N ILE A 31 -2.36 -1.15 1.48
CA ILE A 31 -3.48 -2.06 1.73
C ILE A 31 -4.18 -2.42 0.42
N GLY A 32 -4.08 -3.69 0.06
CA GLY A 32 -4.75 -4.28 -1.09
C GLY A 32 -4.14 -3.90 -2.45
N PRO A 33 -4.65 -4.54 -3.51
CA PRO A 33 -4.23 -4.25 -4.87
C PRO A 33 -4.79 -2.90 -5.32
N THR A 34 -3.94 -2.10 -5.97
CA THR A 34 -4.30 -0.81 -6.54
C THR A 34 -4.31 -0.84 -8.07
N PHE A 35 -4.48 -2.03 -8.63
CA PHE A 35 -4.38 -2.30 -10.06
C PHE A 35 -5.48 -3.24 -10.54
N ASP A 36 -5.72 -3.22 -11.84
CA ASP A 36 -6.50 -4.25 -12.53
C ASP A 36 -5.68 -5.54 -12.62
N VAL A 37 -6.24 -6.65 -12.13
CA VAL A 37 -5.51 -7.93 -11.98
C VAL A 37 -5.12 -8.51 -13.34
N GLU A 38 -5.99 -8.46 -14.32
CA GLU A 38 -5.71 -9.01 -15.66
C GLU A 38 -4.65 -8.16 -16.37
N ALA A 39 -4.69 -6.86 -16.21
CA ALA A 39 -3.66 -5.96 -16.72
C ALA A 39 -2.30 -6.21 -16.06
N MET A 40 -2.28 -6.46 -14.74
CA MET A 40 -1.06 -6.84 -14.01
C MET A 40 -0.50 -8.17 -14.50
N LYS A 41 -1.32 -9.21 -14.66
CA LYS A 41 -0.89 -10.51 -15.18
C LYS A 41 -0.27 -10.39 -16.58
N LYS A 42 -0.93 -9.65 -17.45
CA LYS A 42 -0.43 -9.36 -18.81
C LYS A 42 0.91 -8.60 -18.78
N TRP A 43 1.06 -7.66 -17.87
CA TRP A 43 2.31 -6.90 -17.71
C TRP A 43 3.42 -7.78 -17.14
N LEU A 44 3.13 -8.62 -16.13
CA LEU A 44 4.08 -9.56 -15.55
C LEU A 44 4.53 -10.68 -16.53
N SER A 45 3.71 -11.01 -17.52
CA SER A 45 4.10 -12.00 -18.56
C SER A 45 5.17 -11.49 -19.52
N ARG A 46 5.45 -10.19 -19.51
CA ARG A 46 6.51 -9.58 -20.31
C ARG A 46 7.86 -9.73 -19.60
N GLU A 47 8.93 -9.80 -20.37
CA GLU A 47 10.28 -10.00 -19.85
C GLU A 47 10.72 -8.85 -18.92
N ASN A 48 11.38 -9.22 -17.82
CA ASN A 48 12.02 -8.32 -16.87
C ASN A 48 11.08 -7.36 -16.12
N ASN A 49 9.80 -7.67 -16.02
CA ASN A 49 8.86 -6.98 -15.15
C ASN A 49 8.68 -7.78 -13.86
N TYR A 50 8.73 -7.09 -12.72
CA TYR A 50 8.60 -7.72 -11.40
C TYR A 50 7.56 -7.00 -10.55
N TYR A 51 6.78 -7.77 -9.82
CA TYR A 51 5.88 -7.27 -8.78
C TYR A 51 6.31 -7.81 -7.42
N ILE A 52 6.60 -6.90 -6.50
CA ILE A 52 7.00 -7.22 -5.13
C ILE A 52 5.91 -6.71 -4.18
N CYS A 53 5.38 -7.57 -3.33
CA CYS A 53 4.38 -7.17 -2.35
C CYS A 53 4.55 -7.89 -1.02
N ASP A 54 4.00 -7.27 0.02
CA ASP A 54 3.89 -7.85 1.36
C ASP A 54 2.52 -8.51 1.57
N GLY A 55 2.29 -9.07 2.77
CA GLY A 55 1.07 -9.78 3.11
C GLY A 55 -0.20 -8.92 3.04
N VAL A 56 -0.08 -7.62 3.17
CA VAL A 56 -1.21 -6.68 3.07
C VAL A 56 -1.38 -6.18 1.64
N GLY A 57 -0.27 -5.97 0.94
CA GLY A 57 -0.26 -5.49 -0.45
C GLY A 57 -0.84 -6.47 -1.47
N ILE A 58 -0.77 -7.78 -1.20
CA ILE A 58 -1.36 -8.79 -2.07
C ILE A 58 -2.89 -8.76 -2.05
N GLY A 59 -3.49 -8.44 -0.90
CA GLY A 59 -4.94 -8.42 -0.72
C GLY A 59 -5.59 -9.74 -1.09
N ASP A 60 -6.67 -9.68 -1.83
CA ASP A 60 -7.45 -10.83 -2.32
C ASP A 60 -7.00 -11.37 -3.70
N THR A 61 -5.83 -10.94 -4.20
CA THR A 61 -5.33 -11.30 -5.53
C THR A 61 -4.35 -12.48 -5.54
N TRP A 62 -4.12 -13.10 -4.40
CA TRP A 62 -3.19 -14.24 -4.28
C TRP A 62 -3.46 -15.35 -5.31
N GLU A 63 -4.71 -15.82 -5.37
CA GLU A 63 -5.09 -16.92 -6.26
C GLU A 63 -4.86 -16.61 -7.76
N GLN A 64 -4.90 -15.35 -8.13
CA GLN A 64 -4.69 -14.92 -9.51
C GLN A 64 -3.22 -14.67 -9.85
N LEU A 65 -2.38 -14.32 -8.86
CA LEU A 65 -1.02 -13.84 -9.10
C LEU A 65 0.08 -14.80 -8.65
N HIS A 66 -0.19 -15.73 -7.72
CA HIS A 66 0.85 -16.58 -7.12
C HIS A 66 1.61 -17.45 -8.13
N GLU A 67 1.00 -17.79 -9.25
CA GLU A 67 1.64 -18.56 -10.32
C GLU A 67 2.49 -17.71 -11.28
N CYS A 68 2.44 -16.38 -11.15
CA CYS A 68 3.26 -15.51 -12.01
C CYS A 68 4.74 -15.59 -11.58
N PRO A 69 5.65 -15.98 -12.49
CA PRO A 69 7.04 -16.28 -12.12
C PRO A 69 7.82 -15.05 -11.60
N ASN A 70 7.38 -13.85 -11.97
CA ASN A 70 8.03 -12.59 -11.61
C ASN A 70 7.33 -11.87 -10.44
N MET A 71 6.48 -12.58 -9.71
CA MET A 71 5.89 -12.11 -8.48
C MET A 71 6.74 -12.54 -7.29
N ILE A 72 7.13 -11.59 -6.45
CA ILE A 72 7.87 -11.80 -5.21
C ILE A 72 6.98 -11.39 -4.05
N TYR A 73 6.69 -12.34 -3.17
CA TYR A 73 5.77 -12.15 -2.06
C TYR A 73 6.42 -12.49 -0.73
N THR A 74 6.04 -11.75 0.30
CA THR A 74 6.33 -12.09 1.70
C THR A 74 5.07 -11.98 2.55
N GLU A 75 4.86 -12.94 3.45
CA GLU A 75 3.74 -12.92 4.39
C GLU A 75 3.85 -11.81 5.45
N ARG A 76 5.02 -11.19 5.57
CA ARG A 76 5.24 -10.11 6.53
C ARG A 76 4.55 -8.84 6.06
N CYS A 77 4.09 -8.05 7.01
CA CYS A 77 3.57 -6.71 6.75
C CYS A 77 4.67 -5.68 6.98
N ALA A 78 4.98 -4.87 5.98
CA ALA A 78 6.04 -3.86 6.04
C ALA A 78 5.81 -2.81 7.15
N GLY A 79 4.54 -2.53 7.48
CA GLY A 79 4.15 -1.59 8.52
C GLY A 79 4.13 -2.16 9.94
N SER A 80 4.30 -3.48 10.12
CA SER A 80 4.17 -4.15 11.43
C SER A 80 5.51 -4.35 12.13
N SER A 81 6.33 -3.31 12.23
CA SER A 81 7.54 -3.34 13.05
C SER A 81 7.24 -2.82 14.46
N GLU A 82 8.01 -3.29 15.46
CA GLU A 82 7.91 -2.82 16.83
C GLU A 82 8.13 -1.30 16.92
N GLN A 83 9.12 -0.78 16.21
CA GLN A 83 9.39 0.66 16.16
C GLN A 83 8.25 1.45 15.49
N CYS A 84 7.59 0.89 14.48
CA CYS A 84 6.43 1.53 13.87
C CYS A 84 5.28 1.65 14.87
N THR A 85 5.00 0.58 15.62
CA THR A 85 3.97 0.56 16.66
C THR A 85 4.25 1.58 17.75
N LEU A 86 5.49 1.65 18.25
CA LEU A 86 5.90 2.62 19.27
C LEU A 86 5.71 4.06 18.77
N ARG A 87 6.24 4.39 17.60
CA ARG A 87 6.11 5.74 17.02
C ARG A 87 4.65 6.14 16.75
N LEU A 88 3.81 5.18 16.32
CA LEU A 88 2.40 5.45 16.11
C LEU A 88 1.69 5.74 17.43
N SER A 89 2.02 4.99 18.50
CA SER A 89 1.46 5.21 19.82
C SER A 89 1.87 6.57 20.40
N GLU A 90 3.15 6.92 20.34
CA GLU A 90 3.67 8.23 20.76
C GLU A 90 2.97 9.36 20.02
N LYS A 91 2.87 9.25 18.68
CA LYS A 91 2.20 10.27 17.86
C LYS A 91 0.71 10.41 18.15
N SER A 92 0.06 9.30 18.48
CA SER A 92 -1.35 9.32 18.88
C SER A 92 -1.55 10.08 20.20
N ILE A 93 -0.68 9.88 21.18
CA ILE A 93 -0.70 10.62 22.46
C ILE A 93 -0.48 12.11 22.23
N GLU A 94 0.57 12.47 21.50
CA GLU A 94 0.86 13.88 21.16
C GLU A 94 -0.35 14.56 20.48
N ASN A 95 -1.01 13.88 19.56
CA ASN A 95 -2.17 14.43 18.86
C ASN A 95 -3.36 14.67 19.82
N VAL A 96 -3.58 13.77 20.77
CA VAL A 96 -4.63 13.93 21.80
C VAL A 96 -4.29 15.10 22.74
N GLU A 97 -3.06 15.17 23.22
CA GLU A 97 -2.59 16.27 24.09
C GLU A 97 -2.77 17.62 23.39
N HIS A 98 -2.33 17.74 22.14
CA HIS A 98 -2.46 18.98 21.36
C HIS A 98 -3.94 19.37 21.15
N PHE A 99 -4.79 18.39 20.87
CA PHE A 99 -6.23 18.62 20.73
C PHE A 99 -6.87 19.13 22.04
N LEU A 100 -6.50 18.55 23.17
CA LEU A 100 -6.99 18.99 24.49
C LEU A 100 -6.53 20.41 24.83
N GLU A 101 -5.26 20.74 24.55
CA GLU A 101 -4.73 22.10 24.74
C GLU A 101 -5.50 23.13 23.89
N GLU A 102 -5.82 22.80 22.63
CA GLU A 102 -6.61 23.69 21.78
C GLU A 102 -8.03 23.93 22.31
N ILE A 103 -8.68 22.89 22.85
CA ILE A 103 -10.01 23.03 23.45
C ILE A 103 -9.95 23.90 24.70
N LEU A 104 -8.97 23.68 25.58
CA LEU A 104 -8.79 24.45 26.80
C LEU A 104 -8.58 25.95 26.49
N LYS A 105 -7.70 26.27 25.55
CA LYS A 105 -7.45 27.64 25.08
C LYS A 105 -8.72 28.32 24.53
N LYS A 106 -9.54 27.57 23.83
CA LYS A 106 -10.83 28.08 23.28
C LYS A 106 -11.91 28.26 24.39
N GLY A 107 -11.84 27.45 25.44
CA GLY A 107 -12.73 27.54 26.61
C GLY A 107 -12.43 28.73 27.54
N GLU A 108 -11.18 29.12 27.64
CA GLU A 108 -10.74 30.27 28.45
C GLU A 108 -11.04 31.64 27.80
N THR A 109 -11.38 31.64 26.48
CA THR A 109 -11.67 32.88 25.73
C THR A 109 -13.17 33.22 25.71
N ARG A 110 -13.98 32.54 26.50
CA ARG A 110 -15.40 32.80 26.72
C ARG A 110 -15.63 33.24 28.17
#